data_74d5ef0b063afa411a979a4732df72f1
#
_entry.id   74d5ef0b063afa411a979a4732df72f1
#
_cell.length_a   1.000
_cell.length_b   1.000
_cell.length_c   1.000
_cell.angle_alpha   90.00
_cell.angle_beta   90.00
_cell.angle_gamma   90.00
#
_symmetry.space_group_name_H-M   'P 1'
#
loop_
_entity.id
_entity.type
_entity.pdbx_description
1 polymer ?
#
loop_
_entity_poly.entity_id
_entity_poly.type
_entity_poly.pdbx_seq_one_letter_code
_entity_poly.pdbx_strand_id
1 'polypeptide(L)'
;VTVTVSPENLVTVKGPKGELQQQVNPNITVTVEDGVLTVTRPNDEKQNRAMHGLYRALINNMVVGVSEGYKKVLELVGVGYRVEMAAGMQNTLNFALGYTHPIYLQLPKEVKVETKSERNQNPLVILESADKQLIGQVCAKIRSFRKPEPYKGKGIKFQGEVVRRKAGKSAGK
;
A
#
# COMPACT_ATOMS: atom_id res chain seq x y z
N VAL A 1 -19.93 -9.15 -1.34
CA VAL A 1 -19.38 -8.43 -0.18
C VAL A 1 -20.47 -8.26 0.85
N THR A 2 -20.16 -8.63 2.08
CA THR A 2 -21.07 -8.49 3.22
C THR A 2 -20.50 -7.46 4.19
N VAL A 3 -21.33 -6.50 4.60
CA VAL A 3 -20.95 -5.48 5.56
C VAL A 3 -21.84 -5.62 6.80
N THR A 4 -21.22 -5.68 7.97
CA THR A 4 -21.92 -5.72 9.25
C THR A 4 -21.43 -4.61 10.16
N VAL A 5 -22.33 -4.03 10.94
CA VAL A 5 -22.01 -2.97 11.90
C VAL A 5 -22.42 -3.45 13.29
N SER A 6 -21.45 -3.51 14.21
CA SER A 6 -21.72 -3.90 15.59
C SER A 6 -22.33 -2.75 16.39
N PRO A 7 -22.98 -3.01 17.55
CA PRO A 7 -23.47 -1.93 18.42
C PRO A 7 -22.38 -0.99 18.92
N GLU A 8 -21.12 -1.42 18.89
CA GLU A 8 -19.95 -0.62 19.29
C GLU A 8 -19.37 0.20 18.13
N ASN A 9 -20.07 0.31 17.00
CA ASN A 9 -19.59 0.97 15.78
C ASN A 9 -18.35 0.33 15.13
N LEU A 10 -18.17 -0.97 15.33
CA LEU A 10 -17.16 -1.73 14.62
C LEU A 10 -17.75 -2.19 13.28
N VAL A 11 -17.22 -1.67 12.19
CA VAL A 11 -17.65 -2.05 10.83
C VAL A 11 -16.77 -3.20 10.36
N THR A 12 -17.41 -4.32 10.01
CA THR A 12 -16.74 -5.48 9.46
C THR A 12 -17.17 -5.67 8.01
N VAL A 13 -16.20 -5.70 7.12
CA VAL A 13 -16.42 -5.90 5.68
C VAL A 13 -15.81 -7.24 5.28
N LYS A 14 -16.62 -8.13 4.76
CA LYS A 14 -16.19 -9.47 4.35
C LYS A 14 -16.47 -9.69 2.88
N GLY A 15 -15.49 -10.20 2.18
CA GLY A 15 -15.58 -10.46 0.75
C GLY A 15 -14.69 -11.62 0.31
N PRO A 16 -14.67 -11.90 -1.01
CA PRO A 16 -13.92 -13.05 -1.55
C PRO A 16 -12.40 -12.97 -1.33
N LYS A 17 -11.87 -11.79 -1.13
CA LYS A 17 -10.41 -11.60 -0.92
C LYS A 17 -9.99 -11.41 0.54
N GLY A 18 -10.93 -11.43 1.47
CA GLY A 18 -10.62 -11.35 2.89
C GLY A 18 -11.68 -10.62 3.69
N GLU A 19 -11.32 -10.32 4.91
CA GLU A 19 -12.15 -9.63 5.88
C GLU A 19 -11.36 -8.48 6.50
N LEU A 20 -11.97 -7.31 6.56
CA LEU A 20 -11.39 -6.11 7.15
C LEU A 20 -12.34 -5.53 8.18
N GLN A 21 -11.77 -4.89 9.21
CA GLN A 21 -12.53 -4.23 10.28
C GLN A 21 -12.04 -2.80 10.46
N GLN A 22 -12.97 -1.92 10.80
CA GLN A 22 -12.68 -0.53 11.13
C GLN A 22 -13.55 -0.09 12.30
N GLN A 23 -12.89 0.40 13.34
CA GLN A 23 -13.60 1.04 14.46
C GLN A 23 -13.97 2.46 14.05
N VAL A 24 -15.24 2.76 14.10
CA VAL A 24 -15.80 4.07 13.76
C VAL A 24 -16.10 4.86 15.04
N ASN A 25 -15.80 6.16 15.04
CA ASN A 25 -16.09 7.03 16.17
C ASN A 25 -17.62 7.00 16.49
N PRO A 26 -18.01 6.96 17.76
CA PRO A 26 -19.43 6.91 18.14
C PRO A 26 -20.29 8.07 17.63
N ASN A 27 -19.69 9.22 17.32
CA ASN A 27 -20.40 10.36 16.75
C ASN A 27 -20.85 10.15 15.30
N ILE A 28 -20.26 9.19 14.61
CA ILE A 28 -20.60 8.87 13.22
C ILE A 28 -21.50 7.64 13.20
N THR A 29 -22.61 7.74 12.49
CA THR A 29 -23.57 6.63 12.35
C THR A 29 -23.39 5.94 11.01
N VAL A 30 -23.25 4.63 11.04
CA VAL A 30 -23.13 3.79 9.84
C VAL A 30 -24.33 2.85 9.80
N THR A 31 -25.08 2.89 8.71
CA THR A 31 -26.24 2.03 8.48
C THR A 31 -26.12 1.30 7.16
N VAL A 32 -26.63 0.06 7.14
CA VAL A 32 -26.67 -0.77 5.93
C VAL A 32 -28.13 -1.17 5.69
N GLU A 33 -28.71 -0.69 4.61
CA GLU A 33 -30.07 -1.00 4.20
C GLU A 33 -30.11 -1.26 2.69
N ASP A 34 -30.82 -2.34 2.29
CA ASP A 34 -31.03 -2.69 0.88
C ASP A 34 -29.76 -2.71 0.01
N GLY A 35 -28.65 -3.16 0.57
CA GLY A 35 -27.37 -3.19 -0.13
C GLY A 35 -26.66 -1.85 -0.22
N VAL A 36 -27.17 -0.82 0.43
CA VAL A 36 -26.57 0.52 0.46
C VAL A 36 -26.04 0.81 1.87
N LEU A 37 -24.77 1.15 1.96
CA LEU A 37 -24.17 1.60 3.19
C LEU A 37 -24.19 3.12 3.24
N THR A 38 -24.73 3.68 4.29
CA THR A 38 -24.85 5.13 4.49
C THR A 38 -24.08 5.53 5.74
N VAL A 39 -23.26 6.58 5.61
CA VAL A 39 -22.53 7.18 6.72
C VAL A 39 -23.11 8.57 6.97
N THR A 40 -23.51 8.83 8.21
CA THR A 40 -24.15 10.11 8.58
C THR A 40 -23.41 10.73 9.77
N ARG A 41 -23.51 12.07 9.85
CA ARG A 41 -22.94 12.86 10.97
C ARG A 41 -24.06 13.56 11.73
N PRO A 42 -23.87 13.85 13.03
CA PRO A 42 -24.92 14.48 13.85
C PRO A 42 -25.09 15.98 13.54
N ASN A 43 -24.04 16.67 13.11
CA ASN A 43 -24.07 18.09 12.83
C ASN A 43 -22.95 18.48 11.86
N ASP A 44 -22.81 19.78 11.56
CA ASP A 44 -21.82 20.28 10.61
C ASP A 44 -20.58 20.86 11.30
N GLU A 45 -20.28 20.44 12.53
CA GLU A 45 -19.02 20.81 13.17
C GLU A 45 -17.83 20.32 12.35
N LYS A 46 -16.76 21.10 12.34
CA LYS A 46 -15.56 20.84 11.56
C LYS A 46 -15.03 19.42 11.78
N GLN A 47 -14.97 18.97 13.02
CA GLN A 47 -14.49 17.64 13.38
C GLN A 47 -15.41 16.53 12.84
N ASN A 48 -16.72 16.69 12.97
CA ASN A 48 -17.71 15.71 12.47
C ASN A 48 -17.73 15.66 10.96
N ARG A 49 -17.55 16.77 10.28
CA ARG A 49 -17.41 16.79 8.80
C ARG A 49 -16.15 16.06 8.35
N ALA A 50 -15.04 16.28 9.05
CA ALA A 50 -13.77 15.60 8.76
C ALA A 50 -13.89 14.08 8.96
N MET A 51 -14.46 13.63 10.07
CA MET A 51 -14.68 12.21 10.36
C MET A 51 -15.66 11.56 9.40
N HIS A 52 -16.72 12.26 9.01
CA HIS A 52 -17.69 11.75 8.04
C HIS A 52 -17.02 11.40 6.70
N GLY A 53 -16.23 12.31 6.16
CA GLY A 53 -15.47 12.06 4.93
C GLY A 53 -14.44 10.97 5.09
N LEU A 54 -13.72 10.95 6.21
CA LEU A 54 -12.70 9.95 6.49
C LEU A 54 -13.28 8.54 6.53
N TYR A 55 -14.33 8.31 7.32
CA TYR A 55 -14.89 6.96 7.48
C TYR A 55 -15.59 6.47 6.23
N ARG A 56 -16.23 7.36 5.48
CA ARG A 56 -16.78 7.01 4.18
C ARG A 56 -15.70 6.49 3.24
N ALA A 57 -14.58 7.20 3.15
CA ALA A 57 -13.46 6.80 2.31
C ALA A 57 -12.82 5.49 2.78
N LEU A 58 -12.61 5.33 4.10
CA LEU A 58 -12.02 4.11 4.66
C LEU A 58 -12.89 2.88 4.41
N ILE A 59 -14.20 3.00 4.61
CA ILE A 59 -15.13 1.89 4.37
C ILE A 59 -15.17 1.54 2.88
N ASN A 60 -15.20 2.53 2.01
CA ASN A 60 -15.15 2.30 0.56
C ASN A 60 -13.86 1.57 0.16
N ASN A 61 -12.72 1.96 0.72
CA ASN A 61 -11.46 1.27 0.48
C ASN A 61 -11.49 -0.18 0.95
N MET A 62 -12.16 -0.46 2.07
CA MET A 62 -12.33 -1.82 2.57
C MET A 62 -13.19 -2.66 1.64
N VAL A 63 -14.31 -2.11 1.15
CA VAL A 63 -15.20 -2.80 0.20
C VAL A 63 -14.47 -3.14 -1.09
N VAL A 64 -13.75 -2.20 -1.68
CA VAL A 64 -12.95 -2.43 -2.89
C VAL A 64 -11.86 -3.46 -2.62
N GLY A 65 -11.18 -3.35 -1.48
CA GLY A 65 -10.09 -4.25 -1.12
C GLY A 65 -10.53 -5.71 -0.96
N VAL A 66 -11.65 -5.97 -0.31
CA VAL A 66 -12.13 -7.35 -0.11
C VAL A 66 -12.80 -7.93 -1.36
N SER A 67 -13.23 -7.11 -2.30
CA SER A 67 -13.83 -7.57 -3.56
C SER A 67 -12.80 -7.71 -4.69
N GLU A 68 -12.09 -6.66 -5.00
CA GLU A 68 -11.12 -6.61 -6.12
C GLU A 68 -9.68 -6.79 -5.65
N GLY A 69 -9.38 -6.32 -4.44
CA GLY A 69 -8.02 -6.26 -3.90
C GLY A 69 -7.22 -5.08 -4.45
N TYR A 70 -6.08 -4.85 -3.80
CA TYR A 70 -5.13 -3.82 -4.23
C TYR A 70 -3.83 -4.49 -4.65
N LYS A 71 -3.28 -4.02 -5.76
CA LYS A 71 -2.01 -4.49 -6.30
C LYS A 71 -1.09 -3.30 -6.53
N LYS A 72 0.13 -3.41 -6.05
CA LYS A 72 1.18 -2.42 -6.28
C LYS A 72 2.42 -3.12 -6.80
N VAL A 73 3.07 -2.51 -7.77
CA VAL A 73 4.30 -3.02 -8.36
C VAL A 73 5.40 -1.99 -8.16
N LEU A 74 6.50 -2.41 -7.55
CA LEU A 74 7.69 -1.60 -7.36
C LEU A 74 8.78 -2.07 -8.31
N GLU A 75 9.51 -1.14 -8.87
CA GLU A 75 10.59 -1.38 -9.82
C GLU A 75 11.91 -0.88 -9.22
N LEU A 76 12.92 -1.73 -9.25
CA LEU A 76 14.26 -1.40 -8.78
C LEU A 76 15.10 -0.93 -9.96
N VAL A 77 15.47 0.34 -9.97
CA VAL A 77 16.27 0.94 -11.03
C VAL A 77 17.70 1.17 -10.52
N GLY A 78 18.64 0.46 -11.08
CA GLY A 78 20.06 0.59 -10.73
C GLY A 78 20.86 -0.64 -11.12
N VAL A 79 22.10 -0.41 -11.52
CA VAL A 79 23.03 -1.49 -11.88
C VAL A 79 23.34 -2.32 -10.65
N GLY A 80 23.14 -3.65 -10.75
CA GLY A 80 23.40 -4.57 -9.63
C GLY A 80 22.33 -4.62 -8.55
N TYR A 81 21.24 -3.86 -8.69
CA TYR A 81 20.13 -3.94 -7.75
C TYR A 81 19.37 -5.24 -7.95
N ARG A 82 19.08 -5.92 -6.86
CA ARG A 82 18.40 -7.22 -6.87
C ARG A 82 17.39 -7.29 -5.74
N VAL A 83 16.37 -8.09 -5.97
CA VAL A 83 15.40 -8.48 -4.95
C VAL A 83 15.03 -9.94 -5.17
N GLU A 84 14.95 -10.69 -4.08
CA GLU A 84 14.53 -12.08 -4.11
C GLU A 84 13.81 -12.44 -2.82
N MET A 85 13.06 -13.54 -2.85
CA MET A 85 12.48 -14.08 -1.63
C MET A 85 13.60 -14.72 -0.81
N ALA A 86 13.66 -14.38 0.49
CA ALA A 86 14.66 -14.94 1.37
C ALA A 86 14.40 -16.43 1.60
N ALA A 87 15.40 -17.24 1.33
CA ALA A 87 15.31 -18.70 1.50
C ALA A 87 15.11 -19.07 2.97
N GLY A 88 14.13 -19.95 3.24
CA GLY A 88 13.83 -20.42 4.59
C GLY A 88 13.09 -19.46 5.49
N MET A 89 12.71 -18.30 5.00
CA MET A 89 11.93 -17.30 5.73
C MET A 89 10.60 -17.02 5.02
N GLN A 90 9.50 -17.04 5.77
CA GLN A 90 8.19 -16.74 5.21
C GLN A 90 8.01 -15.24 5.00
N ASN A 91 7.46 -14.86 3.85
CA ASN A 91 7.14 -13.46 3.51
C ASN A 91 8.28 -12.48 3.76
N THR A 92 9.51 -12.90 3.53
CA THR A 92 10.69 -12.07 3.74
C THR A 92 11.37 -11.79 2.42
N LEU A 93 11.62 -10.51 2.13
CA LEU A 93 12.36 -10.07 0.96
C LEU A 93 13.81 -9.78 1.32
N ASN A 94 14.70 -10.14 0.42
CA ASN A 94 16.12 -9.83 0.49
C ASN A 94 16.47 -8.86 -0.64
N PHE A 95 16.91 -7.67 -0.26
CA PHE A 95 17.29 -6.62 -1.20
C PHE A 95 18.80 -6.42 -1.25
N ALA A 96 19.35 -6.33 -2.45
CA ALA A 96 20.70 -5.86 -2.70
C ALA A 96 20.60 -4.52 -3.46
N LEU A 97 20.92 -3.42 -2.79
CA LEU A 97 20.68 -2.07 -3.29
C LEU A 97 21.96 -1.21 -3.35
N GLY A 98 23.08 -1.87 -3.57
CA GLY A 98 24.37 -1.17 -3.64
C GLY A 98 25.00 -0.83 -2.29
N TYR A 99 24.44 -1.32 -1.21
CA TYR A 99 25.03 -1.22 0.12
C TYR A 99 25.97 -2.38 0.40
N THR A 100 26.84 -2.23 1.41
CA THR A 100 27.78 -3.29 1.81
C THR A 100 27.08 -4.50 2.45
N HIS A 101 25.84 -4.33 2.90
CA HIS A 101 25.05 -5.39 3.52
C HIS A 101 23.70 -5.55 2.81
N PRO A 102 23.11 -6.74 2.82
CA PRO A 102 21.77 -6.94 2.32
C PRO A 102 20.73 -6.34 3.27
N ILE A 103 19.55 -6.03 2.74
CA ILE A 103 18.42 -5.56 3.54
C ILE A 103 17.34 -6.63 3.50
N TYR A 104 16.90 -7.09 4.68
CA TYR A 104 15.83 -8.05 4.83
C TYR A 104 14.57 -7.33 5.33
N LEU A 105 13.45 -7.61 4.72
CA LEU A 105 12.15 -7.08 5.15
C LEU A 105 11.15 -8.23 5.25
N GLN A 106 10.66 -8.47 6.45
CA GLN A 106 9.56 -9.40 6.67
C GLN A 106 8.24 -8.66 6.52
N LEU A 107 7.38 -9.19 5.66
CA LEU A 107 6.07 -8.60 5.37
C LEU A 107 4.97 -9.22 6.23
N PRO A 108 3.90 -8.48 6.55
CA PRO A 108 2.73 -9.06 7.20
C PRO A 108 2.10 -10.18 6.38
N LYS A 109 1.41 -11.10 7.04
CA LYS A 109 0.73 -12.23 6.40
C LYS A 109 -0.35 -11.81 5.42
N GLU A 110 -0.95 -10.65 5.65
CA GLU A 110 -2.03 -10.09 4.84
C GLU A 110 -1.56 -9.55 3.50
N VAL A 111 -0.25 -9.39 3.32
CA VAL A 111 0.36 -8.92 2.08
C VAL A 111 0.98 -10.11 1.35
N LYS A 112 0.49 -10.37 0.15
CA LYS A 112 1.11 -11.35 -0.75
C LYS A 112 2.20 -10.64 -1.54
N VAL A 113 3.35 -11.28 -1.63
CA VAL A 113 4.50 -10.73 -2.34
C VAL A 113 5.02 -11.71 -3.37
N GLU A 114 5.39 -11.19 -4.51
CA GLU A 114 6.02 -11.91 -5.59
C GLU A 114 7.16 -11.08 -6.16
N THR A 115 8.25 -11.70 -6.50
CA THR A 115 9.38 -11.04 -7.14
C THR A 115 9.53 -11.53 -8.57
N LYS A 116 9.85 -10.61 -9.47
CA LYS A 116 10.09 -10.94 -10.87
C LYS A 116 11.42 -10.34 -11.28
N SER A 117 12.34 -11.18 -11.74
CA SER A 117 13.65 -10.77 -12.17
C SER A 117 13.94 -11.41 -13.52
N GLU A 118 13.87 -10.64 -14.58
CA GLU A 118 14.14 -11.08 -15.96
C GLU A 118 15.45 -10.47 -16.46
N ARG A 119 16.07 -11.17 -17.37
CA ARG A 119 17.33 -10.73 -18.00
C ARG A 119 17.08 -9.44 -18.81
N ASN A 120 17.93 -8.44 -18.61
CA ASN A 120 17.85 -7.14 -19.25
C ASN A 120 16.63 -6.29 -18.88
N GLN A 121 15.95 -6.64 -17.76
CA GLN A 121 14.86 -5.85 -17.22
C GLN A 121 15.13 -5.53 -15.75
N ASN A 122 14.55 -4.42 -15.29
CA ASN A 122 14.64 -4.06 -13.90
C ASN A 122 13.86 -5.06 -13.03
N PRO A 123 14.40 -5.47 -11.87
CA PRO A 123 13.65 -6.32 -10.95
C PRO A 123 12.35 -5.67 -10.50
N LEU A 124 11.31 -6.46 -10.37
CA LEU A 124 9.97 -6.02 -9.93
C LEU A 124 9.59 -6.71 -8.63
N VAL A 125 8.94 -5.97 -7.75
CA VAL A 125 8.28 -6.51 -6.55
C VAL A 125 6.79 -6.27 -6.71
N ILE A 126 6.03 -7.34 -6.74
CA ILE A 126 4.59 -7.31 -6.90
C ILE A 126 3.95 -7.58 -5.54
N LEU A 127 3.15 -6.64 -5.06
CA LEU A 127 2.49 -6.72 -3.76
C LEU A 127 0.99 -6.69 -3.95
N GLU A 128 0.28 -7.56 -3.24
CA GLU A 128 -1.17 -7.62 -3.24
C GLU A 128 -1.71 -7.71 -1.81
N SER A 129 -2.77 -6.96 -1.53
CA SER A 129 -3.45 -7.00 -0.25
C SER A 129 -4.88 -6.51 -0.39
N ALA A 130 -5.76 -6.96 0.51
CA ALA A 130 -7.10 -6.41 0.64
C ALA A 130 -7.08 -5.05 1.36
N ASP A 131 -6.07 -4.77 2.18
CA ASP A 131 -5.96 -3.54 2.96
C ASP A 131 -5.09 -2.51 2.21
N LYS A 132 -5.74 -1.45 1.72
CA LYS A 132 -5.06 -0.36 1.00
C LYS A 132 -4.02 0.33 1.86
N GLN A 133 -4.33 0.58 3.12
CA GLN A 133 -3.44 1.27 4.04
C GLN A 133 -2.18 0.45 4.30
N LEU A 134 -2.34 -0.84 4.56
CA LEU A 134 -1.23 -1.75 4.82
C LEU A 134 -0.30 -1.88 3.61
N ILE A 135 -0.84 -2.10 2.42
CA ILE A 135 -0.03 -2.21 1.20
C ILE A 135 0.70 -0.89 0.90
N GLY A 136 0.05 0.25 1.15
CA GLY A 136 0.67 1.56 1.00
C GLY A 136 1.85 1.76 1.96
N GLN A 137 1.70 1.37 3.22
CA GLN A 137 2.78 1.44 4.22
C GLN A 137 3.95 0.53 3.85
N VAL A 138 3.68 -0.69 3.40
CA VAL A 138 4.73 -1.63 2.97
C VAL A 138 5.48 -1.07 1.77
N CYS A 139 4.78 -0.54 0.77
CA CYS A 139 5.41 0.07 -0.40
C CYS A 139 6.28 1.28 -0.01
N ALA A 140 5.80 2.12 0.89
CA ALA A 140 6.56 3.27 1.37
C ALA A 140 7.82 2.85 2.12
N LYS A 141 7.75 1.79 2.92
CA LYS A 141 8.90 1.23 3.63
C LYS A 141 9.95 0.71 2.65
N ILE A 142 9.53 -0.04 1.64
CA ILE A 142 10.44 -0.57 0.62
C ILE A 142 11.11 0.59 -0.15
N ARG A 143 10.34 1.59 -0.56
CA ARG A 143 10.91 2.78 -1.23
C ARG A 143 11.93 3.51 -0.36
N SER A 144 11.73 3.52 0.95
CA SER A 144 12.64 4.21 1.88
C SER A 144 14.04 3.60 1.94
N PHE A 145 14.19 2.35 1.54
CA PHE A 145 15.50 1.68 1.52
C PHE A 145 16.45 2.31 0.51
N ARG A 146 15.92 2.75 -0.62
CA ARG A 146 16.68 3.47 -1.62
C ARG A 146 15.73 4.33 -2.46
N LYS A 147 15.53 5.56 -2.03
CA LYS A 147 14.64 6.50 -2.73
C LYS A 147 15.18 6.83 -4.12
N PRO A 148 14.31 7.05 -5.12
CA PRO A 148 14.76 7.46 -6.44
C PRO A 148 15.53 8.77 -6.36
N GLU A 149 16.71 8.79 -6.94
CA GLU A 149 17.51 10.02 -7.00
C GLU A 149 17.06 10.90 -8.17
N PRO A 150 17.17 12.23 -8.05
CA PRO A 150 16.67 13.14 -9.09
C PRO A 150 17.55 13.28 -10.31
N TYR A 151 18.78 12.75 -10.30
CA TYR A 151 19.73 12.97 -11.39
C TYR A 151 19.71 11.83 -12.41
N LYS A 152 19.92 10.59 -11.99
CA LYS A 152 19.92 9.41 -12.86
C LYS A 152 18.71 8.51 -12.67
N GLY A 153 17.89 8.77 -11.67
CA GLY A 153 16.68 8.01 -11.40
C GLY A 153 16.89 6.66 -10.73
N LYS A 154 18.10 6.40 -10.18
CA LYS A 154 18.39 5.17 -9.45
C LYS A 154 17.62 5.11 -8.15
N GLY A 155 17.04 3.98 -7.86
CA GLY A 155 16.30 3.75 -6.62
C GLY A 155 15.09 2.87 -6.84
N ILE A 156 14.23 2.77 -5.84
CA ILE A 156 13.01 2.00 -5.89
C ILE A 156 11.85 2.95 -6.17
N LYS A 157 11.13 2.71 -7.25
CA LYS A 157 9.96 3.51 -7.64
C LYS A 157 8.76 2.60 -7.94
N PHE A 158 7.58 3.17 -8.03
CA PHE A 158 6.44 2.43 -8.57
C PHE A 158 6.61 2.23 -10.07
N GLN A 159 6.13 1.11 -10.59
CA GLN A 159 6.14 0.85 -12.02
C GLN A 159 5.31 1.94 -12.72
N GLY A 160 5.91 2.58 -13.72
CA GLY A 160 5.26 3.68 -14.44
C GLY A 160 5.38 5.05 -13.78
N GLU A 161 5.97 5.14 -12.58
CA GLU A 161 6.22 6.43 -11.92
C GLU A 161 7.26 7.22 -12.70
N VAL A 162 6.93 8.48 -12.99
CA VAL A 162 7.87 9.41 -13.62
C VAL A 162 8.61 10.19 -12.52
N VAL A 163 9.90 9.93 -12.39
CA VAL A 163 10.75 10.65 -11.44
C VAL A 163 11.18 11.97 -12.07
N ARG A 164 10.84 13.08 -11.40
CA ARG A 164 11.29 14.41 -11.86
C ARG A 164 12.80 14.50 -11.73
N ARG A 165 13.47 14.63 -12.87
CA ARG A 165 14.92 14.74 -12.92
C ARG A 165 15.37 16.18 -12.79
N LYS A 166 16.48 16.37 -12.08
CA LYS A 166 17.18 17.64 -12.01
C LYS A 166 18.40 17.61 -12.93
N ALA A 167 18.76 18.76 -13.47
CA ALA A 167 20.01 18.90 -14.21
C ALA A 167 21.19 18.76 -13.25
N GLY A 168 22.14 17.91 -13.58
CA GLY A 168 23.39 17.79 -12.84
C GLY A 168 24.26 19.05 -13.01
N LYS A 169 25.39 19.11 -12.28
CA LYS A 169 26.38 20.15 -12.49
C LYS A 169 26.91 20.05 -13.91
N SER A 170 26.70 21.09 -14.74
CA SER A 170 27.36 21.17 -16.04
C SER A 170 28.82 21.60 -15.82
N ALA A 171 29.73 20.70 -16.17
CA ALA A 171 31.15 21.02 -16.13
C ALA A 171 31.48 22.11 -17.16
N GLY A 172 32.11 23.20 -16.74
CA GLY A 172 32.76 24.12 -17.64
C GLY A 172 31.92 25.27 -18.22
N LYS A 173 30.90 25.75 -17.50
CA LYS A 173 30.28 27.04 -17.79
C LYS A 173 30.03 27.83 -16.52
#